data_b750a65f781b0c927ffea1af3a8d79d4
#
_entry.id   b750a65f781b0c927ffea1af3a8d79d4
#
_cell.length_a   1.000
_cell.length_b   1.000
_cell.length_c   1.000
_cell.angle_alpha   90.00
_cell.angle_beta   90.00
_cell.angle_gamma   90.00
#
_symmetry.space_group_name_H-M   'P 1'
#
loop_
_entity.id
_entity.type
_entity.pdbx_description
1 polymer ?
#
loop_
_entity_poly.entity_id
_entity_poly.type
_entity_poly.pdbx_seq_one_letter_code
_entity_poly.pdbx_strand_id
1 'polypeptide(L)'
;MRNLFFIVFLLMVTIDSVAQESFKGYFEPYIDLEYDVTDYYSHEFTVEERTIWYNNNSFNVDVKQLDLAHFSTLALDEKNSVAVGVQYRFEENFVTGEENELRFTEEYKYSIQPKVTEFEQRLRAEQRITSSSTSHRFRYNFAITRALNGPEIDTGEAYIIGDLEILLTVSNTSKPEYEQRIGAGIGWVLSDSIKLEFVTEYRLDDFTQDLGHELFLVTGMKVGL
;
A
#
# COMPACT_ATOMS: atom_id res chain seq x y z
N MET A 1 -4.68 17.67 29.35
CA MET A 1 -5.36 16.44 28.90
C MET A 1 -6.84 16.63 28.62
N ARG A 2 -7.61 17.36 29.45
CA ARG A 2 -9.08 17.57 29.23
C ARG A 2 -9.40 18.34 27.94
N ASN A 3 -8.58 19.29 27.52
CA ASN A 3 -8.80 20.08 26.29
C ASN A 3 -8.41 19.32 24.99
N LEU A 4 -7.49 18.35 25.06
CA LEU A 4 -7.11 17.50 23.93
C LEU A 4 -8.24 16.54 23.58
N PHE A 5 -8.94 16.00 24.59
CA PHE A 5 -10.11 15.14 24.41
C PHE A 5 -11.28 15.88 23.73
N PHE A 6 -11.48 17.16 24.05
CA PHE A 6 -12.50 18.00 23.45
C PHE A 6 -12.24 18.31 21.97
N ILE A 7 -10.95 18.51 21.60
CA ILE A 7 -10.54 18.77 20.20
C ILE A 7 -10.70 17.50 19.36
N VAL A 8 -10.33 16.34 19.89
CA VAL A 8 -10.51 15.04 19.20
C VAL A 8 -12.01 14.72 19.04
N PHE A 9 -12.83 15.00 20.05
CA PHE A 9 -14.28 14.82 19.98
C PHE A 9 -14.96 15.80 19.00
N LEU A 10 -14.50 17.05 18.93
CA LEU A 10 -15.00 18.04 17.97
C LEU A 10 -14.62 17.68 16.52
N LEU A 11 -13.44 17.11 16.30
CA LEU A 11 -13.03 16.59 14.99
C LEU A 11 -13.87 15.37 14.55
N MET A 12 -14.33 14.53 15.47
CA MET A 12 -15.22 13.41 15.14
C MET A 12 -16.65 13.84 14.77
N VAL A 13 -17.13 14.95 15.28
CA VAL A 13 -18.52 15.43 15.03
C VAL A 13 -18.67 16.11 13.67
N THR A 14 -17.57 16.52 13.03
CA THR A 14 -17.60 17.16 11.68
C THR A 14 -17.62 16.19 10.51
N ILE A 15 -17.57 14.87 10.76
CA ILE A 15 -17.52 13.84 9.70
C ILE A 15 -18.92 13.53 9.12
N ASP A 16 -20.01 13.93 9.79
CA ASP A 16 -21.38 13.57 9.38
C ASP A 16 -21.89 14.29 8.12
N SER A 17 -21.13 15.20 7.51
CA SER A 17 -21.60 16.00 6.36
C SER A 17 -21.17 15.45 4.97
N VAL A 18 -20.42 14.37 4.90
CA VAL A 18 -19.89 13.79 3.64
C VAL A 18 -20.61 12.49 3.23
N ALA A 19 -21.75 12.18 3.83
CA ALA A 19 -22.44 10.88 3.74
C ALA A 19 -23.17 10.59 2.41
N GLN A 20 -22.83 11.27 1.31
CA GLN A 20 -23.40 10.99 -0.03
C GLN A 20 -22.37 10.63 -1.10
N GLU A 21 -21.08 10.59 -0.78
CA GLU A 21 -20.04 10.17 -1.70
C GLU A 21 -19.88 8.64 -1.68
N SER A 22 -19.47 8.07 -2.80
CA SER A 22 -19.34 6.61 -2.95
C SER A 22 -18.31 6.06 -1.97
N PHE A 23 -18.74 5.22 -1.03
CA PHE A 23 -17.86 4.54 -0.10
C PHE A 23 -17.74 3.07 -0.44
N LYS A 24 -16.48 2.59 -0.53
CA LYS A 24 -16.17 1.18 -0.78
C LYS A 24 -15.25 0.63 0.29
N GLY A 25 -15.46 -0.62 0.66
CA GLY A 25 -14.61 -1.35 1.59
C GLY A 25 -13.97 -2.56 0.92
N TYR A 26 -12.64 -2.71 1.11
CA TYR A 26 -11.85 -3.79 0.53
C TYR A 26 -11.11 -4.58 1.59
N PHE A 27 -10.92 -5.86 1.32
CA PHE A 27 -9.97 -6.73 1.98
C PHE A 27 -8.86 -7.06 0.98
N GLU A 28 -7.58 -6.89 1.39
CA GLU A 28 -6.43 -7.02 0.51
C GLU A 28 -5.34 -7.85 1.21
N PRO A 29 -5.45 -9.19 1.17
CA PRO A 29 -4.40 -10.08 1.65
C PRO A 29 -3.25 -10.16 0.65
N TYR A 30 -2.00 -10.20 1.15
CA TYR A 30 -0.83 -10.46 0.32
C TYR A 30 0.17 -11.39 0.99
N ILE A 31 0.99 -12.02 0.15
CA ILE A 31 2.17 -12.81 0.56
C ILE A 31 3.35 -12.28 -0.24
N ASP A 32 4.40 -11.86 0.47
CA ASP A 32 5.71 -11.53 -0.10
C ASP A 32 6.70 -12.63 0.21
N LEU A 33 7.39 -13.09 -0.82
CA LEU A 33 8.53 -13.99 -0.73
C LEU A 33 9.79 -13.22 -1.10
N GLU A 34 10.63 -12.94 -0.11
CA GLU A 34 11.88 -12.21 -0.27
C GLU A 34 13.06 -13.17 -0.32
N TYR A 35 13.92 -13.02 -1.31
CA TYR A 35 15.10 -13.85 -1.53
C TYR A 35 16.33 -12.98 -1.74
N ASP A 36 17.28 -13.06 -0.79
CA ASP A 36 18.56 -12.38 -0.88
C ASP A 36 19.55 -13.19 -1.72
N VAL A 37 19.96 -12.62 -2.88
CA VAL A 37 21.01 -13.19 -3.72
C VAL A 37 22.39 -12.86 -3.16
N THR A 38 22.54 -11.64 -2.66
CA THR A 38 23.75 -11.12 -2.00
C THR A 38 23.34 -10.09 -0.93
N ASP A 39 24.29 -9.61 -0.11
CA ASP A 39 24.05 -8.55 0.88
C ASP A 39 23.50 -7.22 0.30
N TYR A 40 23.58 -7.05 -1.01
CA TYR A 40 23.16 -5.81 -1.70
C TYR A 40 22.15 -6.03 -2.83
N TYR A 41 21.75 -7.28 -3.11
CA TYR A 41 20.82 -7.59 -4.20
C TYR A 41 19.80 -8.65 -3.79
N SER A 42 18.53 -8.32 -3.90
CA SER A 42 17.42 -9.19 -3.54
C SER A 42 16.32 -9.23 -4.61
N HIS A 43 15.51 -10.27 -4.53
CA HIS A 43 14.27 -10.43 -5.27
C HIS A 43 13.10 -10.53 -4.30
N GLU A 44 11.97 -9.95 -4.69
CA GLU A 44 10.69 -10.09 -4.01
C GLU A 44 9.63 -10.58 -5.00
N PHE A 45 8.84 -11.57 -4.60
CA PHE A 45 7.70 -12.08 -5.33
C PHE A 45 6.45 -11.87 -4.48
N THR A 46 5.49 -11.11 -5.01
CA THR A 46 4.24 -10.81 -4.32
C THR A 46 3.06 -11.49 -5.01
N VAL A 47 2.19 -12.08 -4.21
CA VAL A 47 0.83 -12.47 -4.60
C VAL A 47 -0.13 -11.67 -3.73
N GLU A 48 -0.97 -10.85 -4.35
CA GLU A 48 -1.97 -10.01 -3.69
C GLU A 48 -3.34 -10.24 -4.31
N GLU A 49 -4.36 -10.38 -3.47
CA GLU A 49 -5.75 -10.46 -3.90
C GLU A 49 -6.51 -9.25 -3.37
N ARG A 50 -7.51 -8.76 -4.10
CA ARG A 50 -8.42 -7.73 -3.62
C ARG A 50 -9.87 -8.19 -3.74
N THR A 51 -10.54 -8.22 -2.60
CA THR A 51 -11.96 -8.52 -2.46
C THR A 51 -12.71 -7.30 -1.97
N ILE A 52 -13.77 -6.87 -2.67
CA ILE A 52 -14.70 -5.88 -2.15
C ILE A 52 -15.66 -6.56 -1.17
N TRP A 53 -15.84 -5.97 0.03
CA TRP A 53 -16.80 -6.47 1.03
C TRP A 53 -17.94 -5.48 1.30
N TYR A 54 -17.78 -4.22 0.87
CA TYR A 54 -18.80 -3.19 1.01
C TYR A 54 -18.78 -2.25 -0.20
N ASN A 55 -19.94 -1.97 -0.76
CA ASN A 55 -20.10 -1.07 -1.89
C ASN A 55 -21.43 -0.32 -1.77
N ASN A 56 -21.37 1.01 -1.58
CA ASN A 56 -22.52 1.90 -1.61
C ASN A 56 -23.75 1.36 -0.87
N ASN A 57 -23.67 1.18 0.46
CA ASN A 57 -24.72 0.70 1.36
C ASN A 57 -25.10 -0.79 1.21
N SER A 58 -24.31 -1.57 0.50
CA SER A 58 -24.52 -3.02 0.35
C SER A 58 -23.30 -3.80 0.77
N PHE A 59 -23.49 -4.82 1.59
CA PHE A 59 -22.44 -5.83 1.85
C PHE A 59 -22.52 -6.87 0.75
N ASN A 60 -21.41 -7.01 0.02
CA ASN A 60 -21.23 -8.01 -1.02
C ASN A 60 -19.77 -8.45 -1.04
N VAL A 61 -19.52 -9.75 -1.17
CA VAL A 61 -18.15 -10.29 -1.17
C VAL A 61 -17.83 -10.77 -2.58
N ASP A 62 -17.10 -9.92 -3.32
CA ASP A 62 -16.68 -10.21 -4.69
C ASP A 62 -15.18 -9.99 -4.85
N VAL A 63 -14.48 -10.98 -5.38
CA VAL A 63 -13.07 -10.82 -5.78
C VAL A 63 -13.01 -9.83 -6.94
N LYS A 64 -12.10 -8.87 -6.86
CA LYS A 64 -11.91 -7.82 -7.87
C LYS A 64 -10.69 -8.09 -8.75
N GLN A 65 -9.60 -8.52 -8.14
CA GLN A 65 -8.34 -8.71 -8.83
C GLN A 65 -7.43 -9.68 -8.10
N LEU A 66 -6.50 -10.24 -8.85
CA LEU A 66 -5.34 -10.96 -8.36
C LEU A 66 -4.10 -10.35 -9.02
N ASP A 67 -3.14 -9.93 -8.22
CA ASP A 67 -1.88 -9.36 -8.66
C ASP A 67 -0.73 -10.34 -8.42
N LEU A 68 0.11 -10.52 -9.41
CA LEU A 68 1.40 -11.21 -9.30
C LEU A 68 2.49 -10.21 -9.62
N ALA A 69 3.41 -9.98 -8.70
CA ALA A 69 4.50 -9.04 -8.89
C ALA A 69 5.86 -9.68 -8.61
N HIS A 70 6.88 -9.14 -9.26
CA HIS A 70 8.27 -9.43 -9.00
C HIS A 70 9.06 -8.13 -9.01
N PHE A 71 9.89 -7.94 -7.99
CA PHE A 71 10.85 -6.85 -7.88
C PHE A 71 12.27 -7.37 -7.77
N SER A 72 13.19 -6.65 -8.38
CA SER A 72 14.64 -6.81 -8.23
C SER A 72 15.18 -5.54 -7.60
N THR A 73 15.76 -5.65 -6.42
CA THR A 73 16.24 -4.52 -5.62
C THR A 73 17.74 -4.54 -5.49
N LEU A 74 18.38 -3.40 -5.71
CA LEU A 74 19.80 -3.17 -5.51
C LEU A 74 20.00 -2.11 -4.42
N ALA A 75 20.60 -2.50 -3.30
CA ALA A 75 21.07 -1.57 -2.28
C ALA A 75 22.30 -0.82 -2.81
N LEU A 76 22.23 0.50 -2.85
CA LEU A 76 23.33 1.39 -3.25
C LEU A 76 24.25 1.68 -2.08
N ASP A 77 23.70 1.77 -0.90
CA ASP A 77 24.35 1.91 0.39
C ASP A 77 23.36 1.50 1.52
N GLU A 78 23.75 1.73 2.80
CA GLU A 78 22.95 1.39 3.99
C GLU A 78 21.58 2.11 4.06
N LYS A 79 21.37 3.14 3.27
CA LYS A 79 20.17 4.01 3.33
C LYS A 79 19.40 4.06 2.02
N ASN A 80 20.08 3.77 0.91
CA ASN A 80 19.56 4.02 -0.43
C ASN A 80 19.46 2.71 -1.22
N SER A 81 18.33 2.48 -1.84
CA SER A 81 18.14 1.39 -2.79
C SER A 81 17.36 1.82 -4.01
N VAL A 82 17.55 1.09 -5.09
CA VAL A 82 16.75 1.21 -6.31
C VAL A 82 16.17 -0.15 -6.65
N ALA A 83 14.96 -0.16 -7.23
CA ALA A 83 14.34 -1.39 -7.67
C ALA A 83 13.70 -1.22 -9.05
N VAL A 84 13.60 -2.34 -9.76
CA VAL A 84 12.78 -2.47 -10.95
C VAL A 84 11.79 -3.61 -10.73
N GLY A 85 10.54 -3.41 -11.16
CA GLY A 85 9.48 -4.38 -10.96
C GLY A 85 8.66 -4.63 -12.20
N VAL A 86 8.08 -5.82 -12.26
CA VAL A 86 7.03 -6.19 -13.19
C VAL A 86 5.88 -6.78 -12.40
N GLN A 87 4.65 -6.37 -12.75
CA GLN A 87 3.42 -6.88 -12.12
C GLN A 87 2.41 -7.18 -13.21
N TYR A 88 1.70 -8.28 -13.03
CA TYR A 88 0.53 -8.60 -13.84
C TYR A 88 -0.70 -8.67 -12.96
N ARG A 89 -1.72 -7.91 -13.34
CA ARG A 89 -3.02 -7.87 -12.67
C ARG A 89 -4.05 -8.64 -13.50
N PHE A 90 -4.65 -9.63 -12.88
CA PHE A 90 -5.84 -10.31 -13.40
C PHE A 90 -7.07 -9.58 -12.84
N GLU A 91 -7.84 -8.95 -13.69
CA GLU A 91 -9.07 -8.23 -13.32
C GLU A 91 -10.24 -8.65 -14.20
N GLU A 92 -10.03 -8.83 -15.51
CA GLU A 92 -11.01 -9.31 -16.47
C GLU A 92 -11.67 -10.64 -16.06
N ASN A 93 -10.91 -11.50 -15.36
CA ASN A 93 -11.37 -12.79 -14.88
C ASN A 93 -12.42 -12.69 -13.76
N PHE A 94 -12.47 -11.57 -13.06
CA PHE A 94 -13.30 -11.34 -11.88
C PHE A 94 -14.39 -10.30 -12.13
N VAL A 95 -14.12 -9.28 -12.95
CA VAL A 95 -15.03 -8.15 -13.19
C VAL A 95 -15.30 -8.00 -14.68
N THR A 96 -16.57 -8.18 -15.07
CA THR A 96 -16.97 -8.05 -16.47
C THR A 96 -16.78 -6.61 -16.95
N GLY A 97 -16.03 -6.43 -18.02
CA GLY A 97 -15.76 -5.14 -18.64
C GLY A 97 -14.46 -4.48 -18.18
N GLU A 98 -13.78 -5.04 -17.19
CA GLU A 98 -12.43 -4.65 -16.84
C GLU A 98 -11.39 -5.37 -17.70
N GLU A 99 -10.17 -4.82 -17.71
CA GLU A 99 -9.06 -5.37 -18.50
C GLU A 99 -7.92 -5.79 -17.58
N ASN A 100 -7.20 -6.83 -17.97
CA ASN A 100 -5.95 -7.19 -17.30
C ASN A 100 -4.90 -6.12 -17.54
N GLU A 101 -3.98 -5.92 -16.57
CA GLU A 101 -2.96 -4.90 -16.62
C GLU A 101 -1.56 -5.48 -16.46
N LEU A 102 -0.66 -5.09 -17.36
CA LEU A 102 0.79 -5.27 -17.19
C LEU A 102 1.41 -3.96 -16.70
N ARG A 103 2.21 -4.06 -15.62
CA ARG A 103 2.84 -2.89 -15.02
C ARG A 103 4.34 -3.08 -14.96
N PHE A 104 5.07 -2.04 -15.41
CA PHE A 104 6.50 -1.89 -15.18
C PHE A 104 6.73 -0.79 -14.16
N THR A 105 7.63 -1.02 -13.22
CA THR A 105 7.90 -0.13 -12.09
C THR A 105 9.38 0.17 -11.96
N GLU A 106 9.70 1.42 -11.70
CA GLU A 106 10.99 1.90 -11.24
C GLU A 106 10.80 2.52 -9.86
N GLU A 107 11.69 2.21 -8.93
CA GLU A 107 11.58 2.66 -7.55
C GLU A 107 12.93 3.15 -7.03
N TYR A 108 12.89 4.21 -6.23
CA TYR A 108 13.97 4.64 -5.36
C TYR A 108 13.45 4.74 -3.93
N LYS A 109 14.21 4.16 -3.00
CA LYS A 109 13.91 4.15 -1.57
C LYS A 109 15.07 4.75 -0.77
N TYR A 110 14.72 5.61 0.18
CA TYR A 110 15.61 6.15 1.20
C TYR A 110 15.08 5.79 2.58
N SER A 111 15.87 5.10 3.40
CA SER A 111 15.52 4.69 4.75
C SER A 111 16.56 5.12 5.75
N ILE A 112 16.13 5.59 6.91
CA ILE A 112 16.97 5.89 8.08
C ILE A 112 16.31 5.37 9.34
N GLN A 113 17.12 4.83 10.24
CA GLN A 113 16.65 4.36 11.55
C GLN A 113 17.38 5.08 12.69
N PRO A 114 17.00 6.31 13.03
CA PRO A 114 17.53 6.97 14.23
C PRO A 114 16.90 6.34 15.47
N LYS A 115 17.63 5.47 16.17
CA LYS A 115 17.19 4.73 17.36
C LYS A 115 16.17 3.63 17.00
N VAL A 116 14.97 3.67 17.64
CA VAL A 116 13.93 2.63 17.57
C VAL A 116 12.90 2.86 16.45
N THR A 117 13.01 3.95 15.72
CA THR A 117 12.03 4.32 14.68
C THR A 117 12.73 4.38 13.34
N GLU A 118 12.21 3.63 12.38
CA GLU A 118 12.59 3.72 11.00
C GLU A 118 11.69 4.73 10.27
N PHE A 119 12.30 5.53 9.40
CA PHE A 119 11.62 6.44 8.48
C PHE A 119 12.02 6.07 7.07
N GLU A 120 11.04 5.75 6.24
CA GLU A 120 11.22 5.40 4.84
C GLU A 120 10.57 6.47 3.95
N GLN A 121 11.25 6.83 2.88
CA GLN A 121 10.72 7.62 1.78
C GLN A 121 10.89 6.82 0.49
N ARG A 122 9.83 6.70 -0.29
CA ARG A 122 9.81 5.92 -1.52
C ARG A 122 9.22 6.73 -2.66
N LEU A 123 9.98 6.84 -3.74
CA LEU A 123 9.52 7.38 -5.01
C LEU A 123 9.33 6.23 -5.98
N ARG A 124 8.19 6.16 -6.65
CA ARG A 124 7.88 5.11 -7.61
C ARG A 124 7.28 5.71 -8.88
N ALA A 125 7.76 5.26 -10.03
CA ALA A 125 7.19 5.52 -11.33
C ALA A 125 6.69 4.20 -11.93
N GLU A 126 5.45 4.18 -12.41
CA GLU A 126 4.81 3.00 -12.98
C GLU A 126 4.32 3.31 -14.39
N GLN A 127 4.59 2.40 -15.33
CA GLN A 127 3.92 2.34 -16.61
C GLN A 127 2.89 1.20 -16.56
N ARG A 128 1.62 1.52 -16.73
CA ARG A 128 0.48 0.61 -16.63
C ARG A 128 -0.13 0.44 -18.01
N ILE A 129 -0.17 -0.78 -18.49
CA ILE A 129 -0.57 -1.14 -19.87
C ILE A 129 -1.74 -2.09 -19.80
N THR A 130 -2.88 -1.69 -20.34
CA THR A 130 -4.04 -2.53 -20.59
C THR A 130 -4.19 -2.77 -22.10
N SER A 131 -5.20 -3.51 -22.53
CA SER A 131 -5.49 -3.75 -23.95
C SER A 131 -5.90 -2.45 -24.68
N SER A 132 -6.52 -1.51 -23.99
CA SER A 132 -7.08 -0.28 -24.56
C SER A 132 -6.25 0.97 -24.28
N SER A 133 -5.38 0.98 -23.26
CA SER A 133 -4.71 2.18 -22.82
C SER A 133 -3.34 1.95 -22.20
N THR A 134 -2.57 3.03 -22.14
CA THR A 134 -1.35 3.12 -21.33
C THR A 134 -1.44 4.36 -20.45
N SER A 135 -1.20 4.18 -19.16
CA SER A 135 -1.10 5.26 -18.20
C SER A 135 0.23 5.25 -17.48
N HIS A 136 0.61 6.39 -16.92
CA HIS A 136 1.78 6.53 -16.08
C HIS A 136 1.33 6.98 -14.69
N ARG A 137 1.83 6.33 -13.64
CA ARG A 137 1.53 6.67 -12.25
C ARG A 137 2.81 7.02 -11.52
N PHE A 138 2.82 8.16 -10.84
CA PHE A 138 3.90 8.60 -9.98
C PHE A 138 3.42 8.57 -8.53
N ARG A 139 4.26 8.01 -7.64
CA ARG A 139 3.91 7.81 -6.25
C ARG A 139 5.03 8.34 -5.36
N TYR A 140 4.67 9.03 -4.30
CA TYR A 140 5.53 9.32 -3.17
C TYR A 140 4.90 8.76 -1.91
N ASN A 141 5.64 7.91 -1.22
CA ASN A 141 5.23 7.32 0.06
C ASN A 141 6.22 7.74 1.15
N PHE A 142 5.70 8.08 2.31
CA PHE A 142 6.44 8.28 3.54
C PHE A 142 5.90 7.30 4.58
N ALA A 143 6.77 6.43 5.12
CA ALA A 143 6.40 5.43 6.10
C ALA A 143 7.22 5.56 7.39
N ILE A 144 6.61 5.15 8.48
CA ILE A 144 7.21 5.08 9.81
C ILE A 144 6.97 3.66 10.34
N THR A 145 8.04 3.01 10.78
CA THR A 145 7.98 1.73 11.49
C THR A 145 8.67 1.88 12.84
N ARG A 146 8.02 1.38 13.91
CA ARG A 146 8.57 1.49 15.25
C ARG A 146 8.32 0.22 16.07
N ALA A 147 9.40 -0.31 16.65
CA ALA A 147 9.31 -1.36 17.66
C ALA A 147 8.45 -0.92 18.85
N LEU A 148 7.58 -1.80 19.33
CA LEU A 148 6.79 -1.56 20.56
C LEU A 148 7.60 -1.87 21.81
N ASN A 149 8.55 -2.79 21.72
CA ASN A 149 9.45 -3.14 22.79
C ASN A 149 10.91 -3.01 22.30
N GLY A 150 11.81 -2.69 23.20
CA GLY A 150 13.24 -2.64 22.88
C GLY A 150 13.69 -1.55 21.90
N PRO A 151 14.94 -1.60 21.51
CA PRO A 151 15.54 -0.66 20.54
C PRO A 151 15.40 -1.13 19.08
N GLU A 152 15.14 -2.40 18.84
CA GLU A 152 15.05 -3.07 17.54
C GLU A 152 13.80 -3.91 17.47
N ILE A 153 13.43 -4.38 16.29
CA ILE A 153 12.29 -5.27 16.08
C ILE A 153 12.81 -6.70 16.04
N ASP A 154 12.70 -7.39 17.17
CA ASP A 154 13.22 -8.75 17.34
C ASP A 154 12.13 -9.82 17.14
N THR A 155 12.59 -11.09 17.00
CA THR A 155 11.69 -12.25 16.90
C THR A 155 10.77 -12.36 18.13
N GLY A 156 9.47 -12.50 17.91
CA GLY A 156 8.42 -12.52 18.92
C GLY A 156 7.86 -11.14 19.28
N GLU A 157 8.40 -10.07 18.72
CA GLU A 157 7.98 -8.70 19.02
C GLU A 157 7.00 -8.13 17.99
N ALA A 158 6.22 -7.14 18.46
CA ALA A 158 5.32 -6.37 17.64
C ALA A 158 5.88 -4.99 17.34
N TYR A 159 5.47 -4.41 16.23
CA TYR A 159 5.79 -3.05 15.81
C TYR A 159 4.57 -2.35 15.25
N ILE A 160 4.58 -1.03 15.31
CA ILE A 160 3.56 -0.20 14.66
C ILE A 160 4.05 0.29 13.31
N ILE A 161 3.10 0.44 12.38
CA ILE A 161 3.30 0.96 11.03
C ILE A 161 2.40 2.17 10.85
N GLY A 162 2.90 3.20 10.21
CA GLY A 162 2.11 4.32 9.72
C GLY A 162 2.66 4.79 8.40
N ASP A 163 1.80 5.11 7.45
CA ASP A 163 2.23 5.60 6.15
C ASP A 163 1.29 6.68 5.59
N LEU A 164 1.85 7.48 4.71
CA LEU A 164 1.15 8.47 3.90
C LEU A 164 1.66 8.36 2.46
N GLU A 165 0.75 8.21 1.51
CA GLU A 165 1.09 8.14 0.10
C GLU A 165 0.28 9.13 -0.73
N ILE A 166 0.93 9.75 -1.72
CA ILE A 166 0.30 10.62 -2.71
C ILE A 166 0.61 10.06 -4.09
N LEU A 167 -0.41 9.99 -4.94
CA LEU A 167 -0.32 9.42 -6.28
C LEU A 167 -0.85 10.43 -7.31
N LEU A 168 -0.20 10.40 -8.47
CA LEU A 168 -0.65 11.09 -9.68
C LEU A 168 -0.67 10.09 -10.83
N THR A 169 -1.83 9.87 -11.43
CA THR A 169 -1.98 9.07 -12.66
C THR A 169 -2.27 9.99 -13.84
N VAL A 170 -1.53 9.78 -14.92
CA VAL A 170 -1.69 10.51 -16.18
C VAL A 170 -1.86 9.53 -17.35
N SER A 171 -2.79 9.83 -18.25
CA SER A 171 -3.02 9.05 -19.46
C SER A 171 -3.39 9.97 -20.61
N ASN A 172 -3.43 9.44 -21.83
CA ASN A 172 -3.91 10.18 -23.01
C ASN A 172 -5.44 10.14 -23.14
N THR A 173 -6.12 9.33 -22.32
CA THR A 173 -7.56 9.05 -22.45
C THR A 173 -8.38 9.68 -21.33
N SER A 174 -7.76 10.07 -20.21
CA SER A 174 -8.43 10.69 -19.06
C SER A 174 -7.67 11.95 -18.60
N LYS A 175 -8.33 12.76 -17.78
CA LYS A 175 -7.66 13.84 -17.05
C LYS A 175 -6.72 13.24 -15.99
N PRO A 176 -5.72 14.00 -15.52
CA PRO A 176 -4.88 13.57 -14.42
C PRO A 176 -5.71 13.26 -13.16
N GLU A 177 -5.48 12.11 -12.55
CA GLU A 177 -6.14 11.63 -11.34
C GLU A 177 -5.18 11.75 -10.16
N TYR A 178 -5.67 12.29 -9.05
CA TYR A 178 -4.88 12.42 -7.81
C TYR A 178 -5.51 11.55 -6.72
N GLU A 179 -4.69 10.76 -6.07
CA GLU A 179 -5.10 9.89 -4.99
C GLU A 179 -4.22 10.15 -3.76
N GLN A 180 -4.82 10.12 -2.57
CA GLN A 180 -4.12 10.19 -1.29
C GLN A 180 -4.49 8.97 -0.44
N ARG A 181 -3.48 8.37 0.20
CA ARG A 181 -3.65 7.23 1.10
C ARG A 181 -3.04 7.54 2.45
N ILE A 182 -3.67 7.06 3.50
CA ILE A 182 -3.15 7.07 4.85
C ILE A 182 -3.37 5.70 5.47
N GLY A 183 -2.29 5.09 5.95
CA GLY A 183 -2.28 3.78 6.56
C GLY A 183 -1.84 3.82 8.02
N ALA A 184 -2.40 2.92 8.82
CA ALA A 184 -1.93 2.63 10.17
C ALA A 184 -2.14 1.16 10.51
N GLY A 185 -1.15 0.55 11.15
CA GLY A 185 -1.20 -0.90 11.39
C GLY A 185 -0.26 -1.38 12.48
N ILE A 186 -0.27 -2.68 12.63
CA ILE A 186 0.60 -3.42 13.55
C ILE A 186 1.20 -4.62 12.80
N GLY A 187 2.46 -4.88 13.06
CA GLY A 187 3.16 -6.05 12.57
C GLY A 187 3.71 -6.90 13.72
N TRP A 188 3.97 -8.17 13.43
CA TRP A 188 4.61 -9.13 14.32
C TRP A 188 5.71 -9.89 13.60
N VAL A 189 6.87 -10.01 14.22
CA VAL A 189 7.94 -10.91 13.79
C VAL A 189 7.69 -12.27 14.44
N LEU A 190 7.16 -13.24 13.69
CA LEU A 190 6.87 -14.57 14.21
C LEU A 190 8.12 -15.44 14.33
N SER A 191 9.04 -15.27 13.39
CA SER A 191 10.36 -15.92 13.34
C SER A 191 11.33 -15.06 12.57
N ASP A 192 12.59 -15.46 12.50
CA ASP A 192 13.62 -14.75 11.72
C ASP A 192 13.27 -14.60 10.23
N SER A 193 12.40 -15.48 9.73
CA SER A 193 11.96 -15.49 8.31
C SER A 193 10.51 -15.09 8.10
N ILE A 194 9.68 -14.88 9.12
CA ILE A 194 8.23 -14.65 8.94
C ILE A 194 7.77 -13.44 9.73
N LYS A 195 7.16 -12.48 9.00
CA LYS A 195 6.46 -11.34 9.59
C LYS A 195 5.00 -11.36 9.15
N LEU A 196 4.10 -10.97 10.06
CA LEU A 196 2.69 -10.71 9.76
C LEU A 196 2.38 -9.24 9.95
N GLU A 197 1.58 -8.68 9.07
CA GLU A 197 1.14 -7.28 9.13
C GLU A 197 -0.37 -7.17 8.98
N PHE A 198 -0.98 -6.26 9.75
CA PHE A 198 -2.38 -5.89 9.67
C PHE A 198 -2.46 -4.37 9.60
N VAL A 199 -2.89 -3.85 8.47
CA VAL A 199 -2.95 -2.41 8.21
C VAL A 199 -4.38 -2.03 7.82
N THR A 200 -4.86 -0.93 8.37
CA THR A 200 -6.05 -0.25 7.87
C THR A 200 -5.60 0.95 7.08
N GLU A 201 -5.97 1.00 5.81
CA GLU A 201 -5.62 2.09 4.91
C GLU A 201 -6.89 2.77 4.42
N TYR A 202 -6.90 4.10 4.46
CA TYR A 202 -7.97 4.92 3.91
C TYR A 202 -7.46 5.68 2.70
N ARG A 203 -8.22 5.62 1.61
CA ARG A 203 -7.90 6.26 0.33
C ARG A 203 -8.94 7.31 -0.02
N LEU A 204 -8.44 8.46 -0.45
CA LEU A 204 -9.19 9.48 -1.18
C LEU A 204 -8.84 9.30 -2.65
N ASP A 205 -9.71 8.62 -3.40
CA ASP A 205 -9.52 8.34 -4.81
C ASP A 205 -10.03 9.52 -5.64
N ASP A 206 -9.28 9.91 -6.66
CA ASP A 206 -9.51 11.03 -7.58
C ASP A 206 -10.11 12.29 -6.92
N PHE A 207 -9.52 12.73 -5.83
CA PHE A 207 -10.06 13.81 -4.99
C PHE A 207 -10.15 15.18 -5.70
N THR A 208 -9.68 15.31 -6.95
CA THR A 208 -9.74 16.54 -7.73
C THR A 208 -10.88 16.55 -8.73
N GLN A 209 -11.53 15.42 -9.02
CA GLN A 209 -12.58 15.33 -10.05
C GLN A 209 -13.82 14.59 -9.54
N ASP A 210 -13.67 13.32 -9.12
CA ASP A 210 -14.76 12.46 -8.70
C ASP A 210 -14.35 11.74 -7.40
N LEU A 211 -14.46 12.45 -6.28
CA LEU A 211 -13.97 12.00 -4.99
C LEU A 211 -14.60 10.67 -4.57
N GLY A 212 -13.78 9.64 -4.50
CA GLY A 212 -14.10 8.34 -3.95
C GLY A 212 -13.52 8.16 -2.54
N HIS A 213 -14.25 7.48 -1.68
CA HIS A 213 -13.80 7.10 -0.34
C HIS A 213 -13.65 5.59 -0.27
N GLU A 214 -12.45 5.12 0.03
CA GLU A 214 -12.17 3.69 0.09
C GLU A 214 -11.46 3.32 1.39
N LEU A 215 -11.90 2.23 2.03
CA LEU A 215 -11.29 1.65 3.21
C LEU A 215 -10.73 0.28 2.88
N PHE A 216 -9.45 0.10 3.12
CA PHE A 216 -8.76 -1.18 2.93
C PHE A 216 -8.39 -1.81 4.27
N LEU A 217 -8.71 -3.08 4.42
CA LEU A 217 -8.19 -3.95 5.46
C LEU A 217 -7.12 -4.83 4.82
N VAL A 218 -5.87 -4.48 5.03
CA VAL A 218 -4.71 -5.16 4.44
C VAL A 218 -4.14 -6.15 5.43
N THR A 219 -3.89 -7.36 4.98
CA THR A 219 -3.20 -8.38 5.77
C THR A 219 -2.04 -8.95 4.98
N GLY A 220 -0.84 -8.86 5.53
CA GLY A 220 0.39 -9.27 4.87
C GLY A 220 1.11 -10.38 5.60
N MET A 221 1.68 -11.31 4.84
CA MET A 221 2.68 -12.25 5.31
C MET A 221 3.96 -12.07 4.47
N LYS A 222 5.05 -11.72 5.14
CA LYS A 222 6.38 -11.58 4.51
C LYS A 222 7.25 -12.76 4.94
N VAL A 223 7.83 -13.44 3.97
CA VAL A 223 8.66 -14.64 4.16
C VAL A 223 10.02 -14.42 3.53
N GLY A 224 11.07 -14.39 4.36
CA GLY A 224 12.47 -14.40 3.94
C GLY A 224 12.95 -15.83 3.67
N LEU A 225 13.60 -16.06 2.54
CA LEU A 225 14.10 -17.36 2.09
C LEU A 225 15.63 -17.44 2.14
#